data_79acb0c7b78cb8caf58b14bcc7f72d06
#
_entry.id   79acb0c7b78cb8caf58b14bcc7f72d06
#
_cell.length_a   1.000
_cell.length_b   1.000
_cell.length_c   1.000
_cell.angle_alpha   90.00
_cell.angle_beta   90.00
_cell.angle_gamma   90.00
#
_symmetry.space_group_name_H-M   'P 1'
#
loop_
_entity.id
_entity.type
_entity.pdbx_description
1 polymer ?
#
loop_
_entity_poly.entity_id
_entity_poly.type
_entity_poly.pdbx_seq_one_letter_code
_entity_poly.pdbx_strand_id
1 'polypeptide(L)'
;MKSSHYSFDLPFEYPFTISSGTKTHQPTFVVSLEHMGKIGYGEAPAISYYNIPVEKMVLDYEIKKMMIEKFAYTTPERYWHYLHHLIPANNFLVCALDIASWDMYGKISGKPLYQIWELDPEKSPFTDYTIGIDTIDKMVEKMNSKPWPIYKIKLGTDEDIDIIKALRKETDAVLRVDANSGWTLQNALEKLPLLKNLGVEFVEQPLHKDDWQGMKELYKKSPLPLIADESCVLESDVLKCRDHFHGINIKLTKCSGITPAIRMIEQARTFNMKVMIGCMNESTIGSSAIAHLAPLADYIDMDGPLLLARDIAEGLTISNGKIGVSGYPGLGINFNG
;
A
#
# COMPACT_ATOMS: atom_id res chain seq x y z
N MET A 1 -15.22 19.35 -15.29
CA MET A 1 -14.04 18.52 -15.60
C MET A 1 -14.35 17.58 -16.75
N LYS A 2 -13.32 17.01 -17.39
CA LYS A 2 -13.47 15.82 -18.26
C LYS A 2 -12.76 14.67 -17.59
N SER A 3 -13.20 13.44 -17.89
CA SER A 3 -12.58 12.23 -17.36
C SER A 3 -12.51 11.13 -18.40
N SER A 4 -11.48 10.30 -18.31
CA SER A 4 -11.33 9.09 -19.13
C SER A 4 -10.75 7.98 -18.25
N HIS A 5 -10.93 6.73 -18.67
CA HIS A 5 -10.34 5.59 -17.97
C HIS A 5 -9.60 4.66 -18.94
N TYR A 6 -8.72 3.86 -18.39
CA TYR A 6 -7.92 2.85 -19.06
C TYR A 6 -7.87 1.61 -18.17
N SER A 7 -7.67 0.45 -18.77
CA SER A 7 -7.48 -0.81 -18.05
C SER A 7 -6.23 -1.49 -18.58
N PHE A 8 -5.38 -1.95 -17.68
CA PHE A 8 -4.16 -2.66 -18.04
C PHE A 8 -4.09 -3.98 -17.27
N ASP A 9 -3.37 -4.94 -17.85
CA ASP A 9 -3.00 -6.20 -17.22
C ASP A 9 -1.47 -6.24 -17.16
N LEU A 10 -0.91 -5.87 -16.00
CA LEU A 10 0.53 -5.65 -15.83
C LEU A 10 1.21 -6.97 -15.48
N PRO A 11 2.14 -7.49 -16.30
CA PRO A 11 2.83 -8.74 -16.01
C PRO A 11 3.81 -8.54 -14.84
N PHE A 12 3.87 -9.51 -13.91
CA PHE A 12 4.95 -9.60 -12.94
C PHE A 12 6.22 -10.15 -13.59
N GLU A 13 7.38 -9.71 -13.12
CA GLU A 13 8.68 -10.26 -13.53
C GLU A 13 8.81 -11.74 -13.13
N TYR A 14 8.30 -12.08 -11.94
CA TYR A 14 8.21 -13.45 -11.42
C TYR A 14 6.80 -13.70 -10.85
N PRO A 15 6.29 -14.95 -10.86
CA PRO A 15 5.03 -15.26 -10.20
C PRO A 15 5.05 -14.78 -8.74
N PHE A 16 4.01 -14.06 -8.34
CA PHE A 16 3.88 -13.50 -6.98
C PHE A 16 2.92 -14.36 -6.15
N THR A 17 3.45 -15.04 -5.13
CA THR A 17 2.70 -15.97 -4.28
C THR A 17 2.54 -15.41 -2.86
N ILE A 18 1.31 -15.41 -2.38
CA ILE A 18 0.91 -15.15 -0.98
C ILE A 18 0.06 -16.32 -0.48
N SER A 19 -0.31 -16.34 0.80
CA SER A 19 -1.13 -17.40 1.39
C SER A 19 -2.45 -17.69 0.66
N SER A 20 -3.02 -16.72 -0.05
CA SER A 20 -4.29 -16.84 -0.79
C SER A 20 -4.14 -17.27 -2.25
N GLY A 21 -2.91 -17.44 -2.78
CA GLY A 21 -2.68 -17.90 -4.15
C GLY A 21 -1.53 -17.21 -4.88
N THR A 22 -1.34 -17.59 -6.15
CA THR A 22 -0.29 -17.08 -7.04
C THR A 22 -0.88 -16.23 -8.15
N LYS A 23 -0.23 -15.09 -8.43
CA LYS A 23 -0.56 -14.20 -9.55
C LYS A 23 0.63 -14.08 -10.50
N THR A 24 0.35 -13.99 -11.80
CA THR A 24 1.34 -13.70 -12.86
C THR A 24 1.15 -12.31 -13.46
N HIS A 25 -0.01 -11.69 -13.21
CA HIS A 25 -0.37 -10.36 -13.69
C HIS A 25 -1.13 -9.60 -12.61
N GLN A 26 -1.05 -8.27 -12.67
CA GLN A 26 -1.83 -7.36 -11.85
C GLN A 26 -2.76 -6.54 -12.75
N PRO A 27 -4.05 -6.91 -12.84
CA PRO A 27 -5.03 -6.07 -13.51
C PRO A 27 -5.19 -4.75 -12.74
N THR A 28 -5.18 -3.63 -13.47
CA THR A 28 -5.30 -2.30 -12.85
C THR A 28 -6.21 -1.37 -13.64
N PHE A 29 -6.93 -0.52 -12.92
CA PHE A 29 -7.76 0.55 -13.44
C PHE A 29 -7.03 1.88 -13.28
N VAL A 30 -6.92 2.64 -14.36
CA VAL A 30 -6.34 3.98 -14.37
C VAL A 30 -7.40 4.99 -14.81
N VAL A 31 -7.46 6.13 -14.15
CA VAL A 31 -8.34 7.23 -14.52
C VAL A 31 -7.54 8.50 -14.76
N SER A 32 -7.97 9.29 -15.75
CA SER A 32 -7.49 10.67 -15.93
C SER A 32 -8.61 11.66 -15.65
N LEU A 33 -8.26 12.77 -14.99
CA LEU A 33 -9.13 13.94 -14.77
C LEU A 33 -8.49 15.16 -15.42
N GLU A 34 -9.26 15.87 -16.24
CA GLU A 34 -8.82 17.11 -16.89
C GLU A 34 -9.61 18.31 -16.37
N HIS A 35 -8.89 19.33 -15.89
CA HIS A 35 -9.42 20.63 -15.48
C HIS A 35 -8.42 21.73 -15.69
N MET A 36 -8.86 22.89 -16.16
CA MET A 36 -8.01 24.07 -16.44
C MET A 36 -6.79 23.75 -17.33
N GLY A 37 -6.93 22.82 -18.28
CA GLY A 37 -5.85 22.39 -19.18
C GLY A 37 -4.76 21.54 -18.52
N LYS A 38 -5.00 21.04 -17.31
CA LYS A 38 -4.12 20.10 -16.61
C LYS A 38 -4.79 18.73 -16.49
N ILE A 39 -4.00 17.67 -16.68
CA ILE A 39 -4.47 16.29 -16.59
C ILE A 39 -3.77 15.63 -15.41
N GLY A 40 -4.56 15.10 -14.49
CA GLY A 40 -4.09 14.27 -13.39
C GLY A 40 -4.45 12.81 -13.64
N TYR A 41 -3.60 11.89 -13.19
CA TYR A 41 -3.76 10.44 -13.31
C TYR A 41 -3.86 9.81 -11.93
N GLY A 42 -4.65 8.73 -11.83
CA GLY A 42 -4.76 7.94 -10.62
C GLY A 42 -5.05 6.48 -10.97
N GLU A 43 -4.69 5.60 -10.06
CA GLU A 43 -4.71 4.15 -10.26
C GLU A 43 -5.35 3.43 -9.09
N ALA A 44 -5.99 2.30 -9.38
CA ALA A 44 -6.34 1.29 -8.40
C ALA A 44 -6.19 -0.11 -9.00
N PRO A 45 -5.30 -0.96 -8.46
CA PRO A 45 -5.18 -2.36 -8.86
C PRO A 45 -6.40 -3.16 -8.41
N ALA A 46 -6.79 -4.15 -9.21
CA ALA A 46 -7.88 -5.07 -8.87
C ALA A 46 -7.38 -6.12 -7.86
N ILE A 47 -8.10 -6.27 -6.76
CA ILE A 47 -7.72 -7.20 -5.68
C ILE A 47 -8.89 -8.13 -5.37
N SER A 48 -8.72 -9.42 -5.66
CA SER A 48 -9.74 -10.45 -5.48
C SER A 48 -10.19 -10.60 -4.02
N TYR A 49 -9.30 -10.40 -3.05
CA TYR A 49 -9.62 -10.44 -1.63
C TYR A 49 -10.74 -9.45 -1.24
N TYR A 50 -10.78 -8.27 -1.89
CA TYR A 50 -11.81 -7.26 -1.66
C TYR A 50 -12.99 -7.38 -2.63
N ASN A 51 -12.99 -8.39 -3.51
CA ASN A 51 -14.03 -8.61 -4.53
C ASN A 51 -14.27 -7.38 -5.42
N ILE A 52 -13.18 -6.70 -5.80
CA ILE A 52 -13.20 -5.54 -6.69
C ILE A 52 -12.33 -5.84 -7.93
N PRO A 53 -12.91 -6.46 -8.98
CA PRO A 53 -12.26 -6.62 -10.27
C PRO A 53 -12.27 -5.30 -11.06
N VAL A 54 -11.44 -5.21 -12.11
CA VAL A 54 -11.38 -4.02 -13.00
C VAL A 54 -12.74 -3.72 -13.62
N GLU A 55 -13.46 -4.74 -14.05
CA GLU A 55 -14.78 -4.63 -14.69
C GLU A 55 -15.79 -3.92 -13.79
N LYS A 56 -15.73 -4.17 -12.47
CA LYS A 56 -16.57 -3.49 -11.50
C LYS A 56 -16.21 -2.00 -11.39
N MET A 57 -14.93 -1.67 -11.38
CA MET A 57 -14.48 -0.27 -11.36
C MET A 57 -14.91 0.46 -12.64
N VAL A 58 -14.74 -0.18 -13.81
CA VAL A 58 -15.20 0.35 -15.11
C VAL A 58 -16.71 0.58 -15.11
N LEU A 59 -17.49 -0.42 -14.69
CA LEU A 59 -18.95 -0.31 -14.66
C LEU A 59 -19.43 0.84 -13.74
N ASP A 60 -18.90 0.89 -12.52
CA ASP A 60 -19.25 1.92 -11.55
C ASP A 60 -18.84 3.32 -12.05
N TYR A 61 -17.68 3.43 -12.71
CA TYR A 61 -17.22 4.66 -13.34
C TYR A 61 -18.15 5.11 -14.47
N GLU A 62 -18.48 4.23 -15.43
CA GLU A 62 -19.34 4.60 -16.56
C GLU A 62 -20.74 5.02 -16.12
N ILE A 63 -21.33 4.34 -15.14
CA ILE A 63 -22.62 4.72 -14.54
C ILE A 63 -22.56 6.12 -13.90
N LYS A 64 -21.43 6.47 -13.28
CA LYS A 64 -21.29 7.70 -12.51
C LYS A 64 -20.57 8.83 -13.27
N LYS A 65 -20.02 8.57 -14.45
CA LYS A 65 -19.17 9.49 -15.22
C LYS A 65 -19.73 10.90 -15.34
N MET A 66 -21.00 11.03 -15.72
CA MET A 66 -21.65 12.32 -15.87
C MET A 66 -21.67 13.13 -14.55
N MET A 67 -21.85 12.45 -13.40
CA MET A 67 -21.85 13.10 -12.08
C MET A 67 -20.41 13.44 -11.64
N ILE A 68 -19.44 12.55 -11.91
CA ILE A 68 -18.01 12.78 -11.71
C ILE A 68 -17.57 14.06 -12.43
N GLU A 69 -17.94 14.22 -13.71
CA GLU A 69 -17.54 15.34 -14.54
C GLU A 69 -18.25 16.66 -14.22
N LYS A 70 -19.51 16.60 -13.76
CA LYS A 70 -20.32 17.79 -13.42
C LYS A 70 -19.95 18.43 -12.08
N PHE A 71 -19.15 17.78 -11.25
CA PHE A 71 -18.74 18.35 -9.97
C PHE A 71 -18.01 19.71 -10.17
N ALA A 72 -18.42 20.72 -9.41
CA ALA A 72 -17.76 22.02 -9.38
C ALA A 72 -16.47 21.90 -8.56
N TYR A 73 -15.40 21.48 -9.24
CA TYR A 73 -14.12 21.19 -8.63
C TYR A 73 -13.47 22.42 -7.98
N THR A 74 -12.97 22.26 -6.79
CA THR A 74 -12.21 23.27 -6.05
C THR A 74 -10.95 22.68 -5.39
N THR A 75 -11.09 21.68 -4.54
CA THR A 75 -9.98 20.99 -3.88
C THR A 75 -10.18 19.47 -3.89
N PRO A 76 -9.10 18.68 -3.78
CA PRO A 76 -9.20 17.22 -3.73
C PRO A 76 -10.05 16.72 -2.56
N GLU A 77 -9.94 17.32 -1.38
CA GLU A 77 -10.68 16.89 -0.19
C GLU A 77 -12.20 17.04 -0.38
N ARG A 78 -12.65 18.15 -0.98
CA ARG A 78 -14.08 18.35 -1.29
C ARG A 78 -14.55 17.40 -2.36
N TYR A 79 -13.70 17.10 -3.34
CA TYR A 79 -14.00 16.14 -4.39
C TYR A 79 -14.09 14.72 -3.84
N TRP A 80 -13.12 14.31 -2.99
CA TRP A 80 -13.20 13.02 -2.29
C TRP A 80 -14.47 12.88 -1.48
N HIS A 81 -14.84 13.90 -0.71
CA HIS A 81 -16.06 13.89 0.08
C HIS A 81 -17.31 13.66 -0.79
N TYR A 82 -17.37 14.31 -1.94
CA TYR A 82 -18.43 14.06 -2.92
C TYR A 82 -18.41 12.63 -3.48
N LEU A 83 -17.23 12.15 -3.90
CA LEU A 83 -17.05 10.83 -4.47
C LEU A 83 -17.41 9.71 -3.48
N HIS A 84 -17.01 9.87 -2.23
CA HIS A 84 -17.30 8.90 -1.16
C HIS A 84 -18.82 8.68 -0.98
N HIS A 85 -19.62 9.72 -1.14
CA HIS A 85 -21.09 9.61 -1.11
C HIS A 85 -21.68 9.13 -2.44
N LEU A 86 -21.07 9.49 -3.55
CA LEU A 86 -21.53 9.09 -4.89
C LEU A 86 -21.26 7.60 -5.17
N ILE A 87 -20.16 7.05 -4.64
CA ILE A 87 -19.65 5.71 -4.93
C ILE A 87 -19.34 4.96 -3.60
N PRO A 88 -20.30 4.75 -2.71
CA PRO A 88 -20.03 4.25 -1.35
C PRO A 88 -19.57 2.79 -1.30
N ALA A 89 -19.77 2.01 -2.37
CA ALA A 89 -19.48 0.58 -2.42
C ALA A 89 -18.17 0.22 -3.15
N ASN A 90 -17.40 1.22 -3.59
CA ASN A 90 -16.18 0.98 -4.37
C ASN A 90 -15.05 1.93 -3.99
N ASN A 91 -14.40 1.65 -2.86
CA ASN A 91 -13.27 2.44 -2.35
C ASN A 91 -12.11 2.51 -3.35
N PHE A 92 -11.91 1.48 -4.16
CA PHE A 92 -10.82 1.40 -5.14
C PHE A 92 -11.03 2.42 -6.26
N LEU A 93 -12.25 2.51 -6.80
CA LEU A 93 -12.59 3.54 -7.79
C LEU A 93 -12.48 4.95 -7.19
N VAL A 94 -12.95 5.15 -5.96
CA VAL A 94 -12.81 6.44 -5.26
C VAL A 94 -11.33 6.77 -5.06
N CYS A 95 -10.49 5.78 -4.72
CA CYS A 95 -9.04 5.96 -4.59
C CYS A 95 -8.39 6.43 -5.89
N ALA A 96 -8.67 5.77 -7.02
CA ALA A 96 -8.13 6.18 -8.32
C ALA A 96 -8.53 7.62 -8.66
N LEU A 97 -9.79 7.99 -8.44
CA LEU A 97 -10.30 9.34 -8.69
C LEU A 97 -9.68 10.38 -7.73
N ASP A 98 -9.46 10.03 -6.47
CA ASP A 98 -8.82 10.90 -5.48
C ASP A 98 -7.35 11.15 -5.81
N ILE A 99 -6.60 10.09 -6.15
CA ILE A 99 -5.21 10.22 -6.60
C ILE A 99 -5.12 11.11 -7.85
N ALA A 100 -5.98 10.87 -8.86
CA ALA A 100 -6.03 11.71 -10.07
C ALA A 100 -6.36 13.16 -9.75
N SER A 101 -7.24 13.38 -8.79
CA SER A 101 -7.61 14.73 -8.31
C SER A 101 -6.42 15.44 -7.66
N TRP A 102 -5.67 14.78 -6.80
CA TRP A 102 -4.47 15.32 -6.17
C TRP A 102 -3.38 15.61 -7.19
N ASP A 103 -3.13 14.70 -8.15
CA ASP A 103 -2.17 14.92 -9.24
C ASP A 103 -2.54 16.15 -10.08
N MET A 104 -3.80 16.25 -10.47
CA MET A 104 -4.33 17.39 -11.20
C MET A 104 -4.18 18.69 -10.39
N TYR A 105 -4.51 18.67 -9.10
CA TYR A 105 -4.40 19.84 -8.22
C TYR A 105 -2.96 20.32 -8.06
N GLY A 106 -2.01 19.39 -7.88
CA GLY A 106 -0.59 19.71 -7.85
C GLY A 106 -0.11 20.34 -9.15
N LYS A 107 -0.54 19.83 -10.31
CA LYS A 107 -0.23 20.40 -11.64
C LYS A 107 -0.84 21.78 -11.85
N ILE A 108 -2.07 22.04 -11.36
CA ILE A 108 -2.69 23.38 -11.38
C ILE A 108 -1.92 24.33 -10.48
N SER A 109 -1.53 23.89 -9.30
CA SER A 109 -0.77 24.68 -8.32
C SER A 109 0.70 24.88 -8.69
N GLY A 110 1.21 24.18 -9.72
CA GLY A 110 2.61 24.21 -10.14
C GLY A 110 3.58 23.62 -9.11
N LYS A 111 3.12 22.75 -8.24
CA LYS A 111 3.91 22.15 -7.14
C LYS A 111 3.77 20.62 -7.09
N PRO A 112 4.83 19.87 -6.77
CA PRO A 112 4.71 18.47 -6.40
C PRO A 112 3.93 18.32 -5.07
N LEU A 113 3.28 17.17 -4.85
CA LEU A 113 2.38 17.00 -3.71
C LEU A 113 3.09 17.13 -2.36
N TYR A 114 4.30 16.60 -2.22
CA TYR A 114 5.06 16.75 -0.97
C TYR A 114 5.28 18.23 -0.58
N GLN A 115 5.45 19.13 -1.58
CA GLN A 115 5.58 20.57 -1.30
C GLN A 115 4.25 21.21 -0.89
N ILE A 116 3.12 20.74 -1.42
CA ILE A 116 1.79 21.21 -1.01
C ILE A 116 1.56 20.89 0.48
N TRP A 117 2.05 19.73 0.93
CA TRP A 117 1.94 19.30 2.33
C TRP A 117 3.13 19.71 3.19
N GLU A 118 4.05 20.54 2.68
CA GLU A 118 5.24 21.01 3.40
C GLU A 118 6.12 19.88 3.94
N LEU A 119 6.19 18.76 3.21
CA LEU A 119 6.98 17.58 3.56
C LEU A 119 8.36 17.61 2.92
N ASP A 120 9.31 16.95 3.57
CA ASP A 120 10.67 16.75 3.10
C ASP A 120 10.86 15.30 2.62
N PRO A 121 10.97 15.03 1.31
CA PRO A 121 11.13 13.68 0.77
C PRO A 121 12.38 12.94 1.30
N GLU A 122 13.43 13.65 1.72
CA GLU A 122 14.63 13.03 2.27
C GLU A 122 14.39 12.37 3.64
N LYS A 123 13.26 12.67 4.29
CA LYS A 123 12.83 12.03 5.53
C LYS A 123 12.03 10.74 5.32
N SER A 124 11.83 10.34 4.07
CA SER A 124 11.12 9.09 3.76
C SER A 124 11.89 7.89 4.31
N PRO A 125 11.21 6.95 4.99
CA PRO A 125 11.80 5.67 5.32
C PRO A 125 12.15 4.90 4.05
N PHE A 126 13.11 3.97 4.15
CA PHE A 126 13.38 3.05 3.05
C PHE A 126 12.21 2.09 2.85
N THR A 127 11.90 1.79 1.59
CA THR A 127 10.94 0.73 1.26
C THR A 127 11.59 -0.64 1.36
N ASP A 128 10.83 -1.61 1.83
CA ASP A 128 11.23 -3.01 1.80
C ASP A 128 11.10 -3.61 0.38
N TYR A 129 11.59 -4.84 0.23
CA TYR A 129 11.42 -5.69 -0.94
C TYR A 129 10.78 -7.01 -0.50
N THR A 130 9.66 -7.38 -1.12
CA THR A 130 8.87 -8.54 -0.72
C THR A 130 9.45 -9.84 -1.26
N ILE A 131 9.65 -10.79 -0.36
CA ILE A 131 9.92 -12.20 -0.66
C ILE A 131 8.61 -12.97 -0.43
N GLY A 132 7.98 -13.40 -1.53
CA GLY A 132 6.77 -14.23 -1.49
C GLY A 132 7.07 -15.65 -0.99
N ILE A 133 6.01 -16.38 -0.58
CA ILE A 133 6.12 -17.77 -0.13
C ILE A 133 6.55 -18.66 -1.29
N ASP A 134 7.61 -19.44 -1.08
CA ASP A 134 8.11 -20.51 -1.97
C ASP A 134 8.89 -21.53 -1.11
N THR A 135 9.58 -22.47 -1.73
CA THR A 135 10.57 -23.30 -1.03
C THR A 135 11.67 -22.43 -0.42
N ILE A 136 12.22 -22.83 0.72
CA ILE A 136 13.27 -22.07 1.42
C ILE A 136 14.42 -21.73 0.47
N ASP A 137 14.89 -22.68 -0.33
CA ASP A 137 15.99 -22.47 -1.27
C ASP A 137 15.69 -21.37 -2.29
N LYS A 138 14.49 -21.34 -2.85
CA LYS A 138 14.07 -20.28 -3.80
C LYS A 138 13.89 -18.93 -3.12
N MET A 139 13.40 -18.90 -1.88
CA MET A 139 13.32 -17.65 -1.13
C MET A 139 14.69 -17.06 -0.85
N VAL A 140 15.66 -17.91 -0.49
CA VAL A 140 17.08 -17.53 -0.33
C VAL A 140 17.69 -17.07 -1.66
N GLU A 141 17.46 -17.80 -2.75
CA GLU A 141 17.92 -17.42 -4.08
C GLU A 141 17.37 -16.05 -4.49
N LYS A 142 16.07 -15.82 -4.33
CA LYS A 142 15.43 -14.53 -4.63
C LYS A 142 16.02 -13.38 -3.81
N MET A 143 16.24 -13.60 -2.52
CA MET A 143 16.85 -12.62 -1.63
C MET A 143 18.28 -12.28 -2.08
N ASN A 144 19.10 -13.29 -2.39
CA ASN A 144 20.47 -13.12 -2.83
C ASN A 144 20.59 -12.50 -4.23
N SER A 145 19.61 -12.75 -5.11
CA SER A 145 19.59 -12.13 -6.45
C SER A 145 19.32 -10.62 -6.43
N LYS A 146 18.70 -10.12 -5.36
CA LYS A 146 18.36 -8.69 -5.19
C LYS A 146 18.72 -8.21 -3.78
N PRO A 147 20.02 -7.96 -3.48
CA PRO A 147 20.41 -7.44 -2.18
C PRO A 147 19.67 -6.14 -1.84
N TRP A 148 19.04 -6.10 -0.65
CA TRP A 148 18.19 -5.00 -0.23
C TRP A 148 18.35 -4.72 1.27
N PRO A 149 18.22 -3.48 1.75
CA PRO A 149 18.43 -3.17 3.17
C PRO A 149 17.33 -3.68 4.09
N ILE A 150 16.13 -3.90 3.56
CA ILE A 150 14.93 -4.32 4.32
C ILE A 150 14.14 -5.31 3.47
N TYR A 151 13.85 -6.48 3.98
CA TYR A 151 12.97 -7.44 3.32
C TYR A 151 11.67 -7.63 4.07
N LYS A 152 10.55 -7.67 3.34
CA LYS A 152 9.26 -8.12 3.84
C LYS A 152 9.07 -9.59 3.46
N ILE A 153 8.98 -10.46 4.44
CA ILE A 153 8.88 -11.91 4.26
C ILE A 153 7.43 -12.35 4.45
N LYS A 154 6.83 -12.91 3.40
CA LYS A 154 5.50 -13.50 3.50
C LYS A 154 5.58 -14.84 4.21
N LEU A 155 4.76 -15.02 5.26
CA LEU A 155 4.65 -16.21 6.09
C LEU A 155 3.20 -16.70 6.16
N GLY A 156 2.91 -17.67 7.00
CA GLY A 156 1.59 -18.28 7.18
C GLY A 156 1.60 -19.78 6.88
N THR A 157 2.76 -20.42 7.04
CA THR A 157 2.98 -21.86 6.86
C THR A 157 3.47 -22.48 8.16
N ASP A 158 3.63 -23.81 8.17
CA ASP A 158 4.22 -24.53 9.31
C ASP A 158 5.75 -24.31 9.36
N GLU A 159 6.39 -23.92 8.24
CA GLU A 159 7.84 -23.75 8.11
C GLU A 159 8.33 -22.32 8.43
N ASP A 160 7.47 -21.42 8.88
CA ASP A 160 7.74 -19.99 9.06
C ASP A 160 9.06 -19.68 9.80
N ILE A 161 9.32 -20.41 10.89
CA ILE A 161 10.53 -20.19 11.70
C ILE A 161 11.77 -20.68 10.96
N ASP A 162 11.68 -21.77 10.21
CA ASP A 162 12.82 -22.31 9.47
C ASP A 162 13.12 -21.46 8.24
N ILE A 163 12.09 -20.86 7.59
CA ILE A 163 12.25 -19.84 6.57
C ILE A 163 13.07 -18.67 7.13
N ILE A 164 12.66 -18.06 8.24
CA ILE A 164 13.36 -16.89 8.81
C ILE A 164 14.78 -17.26 9.27
N LYS A 165 15.01 -18.44 9.84
CA LYS A 165 16.35 -18.93 10.19
C LYS A 165 17.25 -19.05 8.96
N ALA A 166 16.73 -19.60 7.86
CA ALA A 166 17.48 -19.75 6.63
C ALA A 166 17.85 -18.39 6.02
N LEU A 167 16.89 -17.49 5.89
CA LEU A 167 17.11 -16.12 5.37
C LEU A 167 18.09 -15.34 6.25
N ARG A 168 17.97 -15.42 7.58
CA ARG A 168 18.86 -14.72 8.52
C ARG A 168 20.32 -15.18 8.45
N LYS A 169 20.58 -16.41 8.03
CA LYS A 169 21.97 -16.89 7.81
C LYS A 169 22.65 -16.18 6.63
N GLU A 170 21.86 -15.70 5.67
CA GLU A 170 22.37 -15.12 4.43
C GLU A 170 22.43 -13.58 4.47
N THR A 171 21.77 -12.91 5.44
CA THR A 171 21.73 -11.45 5.47
C THR A 171 21.59 -10.86 6.88
N ASP A 172 22.23 -9.70 7.09
CA ASP A 172 22.01 -8.84 8.26
C ASP A 172 20.96 -7.74 8.02
N ALA A 173 20.33 -7.72 6.85
CA ALA A 173 19.27 -6.76 6.51
C ALA A 173 18.10 -6.84 7.51
N VAL A 174 17.34 -5.76 7.61
CA VAL A 174 16.12 -5.76 8.43
C VAL A 174 15.09 -6.74 7.83
N LEU A 175 14.54 -7.61 8.66
CA LEU A 175 13.45 -8.52 8.26
C LEU A 175 12.15 -8.06 8.90
N ARG A 176 11.13 -7.83 8.09
CA ARG A 176 9.73 -7.60 8.43
C ARG A 176 8.93 -8.85 8.05
N VAL A 177 7.93 -9.19 8.82
CA VAL A 177 7.13 -10.38 8.58
C VAL A 177 5.69 -9.98 8.34
N ASP A 178 5.07 -10.56 7.31
CA ASP A 178 3.63 -10.46 7.06
C ASP A 178 3.03 -11.86 7.03
N ALA A 179 2.20 -12.14 8.03
CA ALA A 179 1.54 -13.43 8.17
C ALA A 179 0.20 -13.52 7.41
N ASN A 180 -0.28 -12.43 6.83
CA ASN A 180 -1.54 -12.34 6.08
C ASN A 180 -2.71 -13.09 6.73
N SER A 181 -2.93 -12.85 8.03
CA SER A 181 -3.98 -13.49 8.85
C SER A 181 -3.82 -15.03 9.01
N GLY A 182 -2.65 -15.58 8.73
CA GLY A 182 -2.43 -17.04 8.63
C GLY A 182 -2.24 -17.77 9.96
N TRP A 183 -2.12 -17.07 11.11
CA TRP A 183 -1.84 -17.70 12.39
C TRP A 183 -3.07 -17.76 13.29
N THR A 184 -3.10 -18.79 14.14
CA THR A 184 -3.94 -18.81 15.35
C THR A 184 -3.24 -18.03 16.47
N LEU A 185 -3.99 -17.64 17.51
CA LEU A 185 -3.39 -17.00 18.70
C LEU A 185 -2.28 -17.85 19.31
N GLN A 186 -2.48 -19.19 19.40
CA GLN A 186 -1.50 -20.10 19.96
C GLN A 186 -0.21 -20.12 19.11
N ASN A 187 -0.35 -20.27 17.78
CA ASN A 187 0.81 -20.22 16.87
C ASN A 187 1.57 -18.89 16.99
N ALA A 188 0.85 -17.76 17.07
CA ALA A 188 1.46 -16.45 17.21
C ALA A 188 2.25 -16.31 18.51
N LEU A 189 1.68 -16.76 19.64
CA LEU A 189 2.36 -16.73 20.95
C LEU A 189 3.63 -17.58 20.98
N GLU A 190 3.67 -18.70 20.23
CA GLU A 190 4.84 -19.55 20.10
C GLU A 190 5.91 -18.98 19.16
N LYS A 191 5.48 -18.39 18.01
CA LYS A 191 6.40 -17.89 16.97
C LYS A 191 7.03 -16.57 17.33
N LEU A 192 6.30 -15.61 17.93
CA LEU A 192 6.77 -14.25 18.17
C LEU A 192 8.07 -14.15 18.99
N PRO A 193 8.29 -14.91 20.08
CA PRO A 193 9.56 -14.92 20.79
C PRO A 193 10.73 -15.41 19.93
N LEU A 194 10.49 -16.41 19.07
CA LEU A 194 11.51 -16.96 18.17
C LEU A 194 11.88 -15.93 17.08
N LEU A 195 10.88 -15.28 16.49
CA LEU A 195 11.08 -14.22 15.50
C LEU A 195 11.85 -13.02 16.10
N LYS A 196 11.54 -12.66 17.36
CA LYS A 196 12.29 -11.62 18.08
C LYS A 196 13.77 -11.98 18.21
N ASN A 197 14.07 -13.24 18.59
CA ASN A 197 15.46 -13.72 18.71
C ASN A 197 16.21 -13.77 17.37
N LEU A 198 15.44 -13.90 16.25
CA LEU A 198 15.98 -13.85 14.89
C LEU A 198 16.10 -12.42 14.34
N GLY A 199 15.82 -11.39 15.14
CA GLY A 199 15.98 -10.00 14.77
C GLY A 199 14.91 -9.48 13.80
N VAL A 200 13.71 -10.04 13.82
CA VAL A 200 12.55 -9.49 13.08
C VAL A 200 12.15 -8.16 13.70
N GLU A 201 11.87 -7.15 12.86
CA GLU A 201 11.52 -5.80 13.29
C GLU A 201 10.08 -5.72 13.80
N PHE A 202 9.12 -6.27 13.04
CA PHE A 202 7.71 -6.33 13.42
C PHE A 202 6.99 -7.48 12.69
N VAL A 203 5.75 -7.77 13.13
CA VAL A 203 4.85 -8.71 12.45
C VAL A 203 3.58 -7.99 12.02
N GLU A 204 3.25 -8.09 10.72
CA GLU A 204 2.03 -7.58 10.13
C GLU A 204 0.95 -8.66 10.13
N GLN A 205 -0.27 -8.29 10.52
CA GLN A 205 -1.52 -9.07 10.53
C GLN A 205 -1.35 -10.55 10.89
N PRO A 206 -0.97 -10.87 12.13
CA PRO A 206 -0.75 -12.28 12.53
C PRO A 206 -2.03 -13.10 12.55
N LEU A 207 -3.12 -12.56 13.11
CA LEU A 207 -4.39 -13.28 13.30
C LEU A 207 -5.44 -12.83 12.27
N HIS A 208 -6.49 -13.65 12.13
CA HIS A 208 -7.65 -13.29 11.30
C HIS A 208 -8.17 -11.88 11.65
N LYS A 209 -8.54 -11.12 10.64
CA LYS A 209 -8.91 -9.69 10.77
C LYS A 209 -10.05 -9.42 11.76
N ASP A 210 -10.91 -10.40 12.02
CA ASP A 210 -12.04 -10.29 12.93
C ASP A 210 -11.77 -10.88 14.34
N ASP A 211 -10.58 -11.45 14.58
CA ASP A 211 -10.19 -11.98 15.89
C ASP A 211 -9.65 -10.88 16.82
N TRP A 212 -10.51 -9.92 17.14
CA TRP A 212 -10.18 -8.81 18.02
C TRP A 212 -9.83 -9.24 19.45
N GLN A 213 -10.43 -10.33 19.94
CA GLN A 213 -10.14 -10.86 21.28
C GLN A 213 -8.75 -11.47 21.32
N GLY A 214 -8.40 -12.30 20.34
CA GLY A 214 -7.06 -12.87 20.21
C GLY A 214 -6.01 -11.78 20.02
N MET A 215 -6.28 -10.77 19.17
CA MET A 215 -5.37 -9.64 18.97
C MET A 215 -5.14 -8.81 20.24
N LYS A 216 -6.19 -8.59 21.07
CA LYS A 216 -6.04 -7.89 22.34
C LYS A 216 -5.16 -8.64 23.34
N GLU A 217 -5.25 -9.97 23.34
CA GLU A 217 -4.38 -10.81 24.16
C GLU A 217 -2.94 -10.78 23.62
N LEU A 218 -2.78 -10.95 22.30
CA LEU A 218 -1.49 -10.97 21.63
C LEU A 218 -0.75 -9.64 21.80
N TYR A 219 -1.46 -8.51 21.65
CA TYR A 219 -0.91 -7.15 21.85
C TYR A 219 -0.21 -7.00 23.20
N LYS A 220 -0.80 -7.54 24.28
CA LYS A 220 -0.25 -7.45 25.64
C LYS A 220 0.98 -8.32 25.86
N LYS A 221 1.11 -9.41 25.10
CA LYS A 221 2.13 -10.45 25.30
C LYS A 221 3.23 -10.41 24.25
N SER A 222 3.00 -9.75 23.13
CA SER A 222 3.95 -9.74 22.01
C SER A 222 5.24 -9.02 22.37
N PRO A 223 6.40 -9.65 22.17
CA PRO A 223 7.70 -9.00 22.30
C PRO A 223 8.07 -8.15 21.07
N LEU A 224 7.27 -8.21 20.00
CA LEU A 224 7.45 -7.50 18.73
C LEU A 224 6.28 -6.55 18.49
N PRO A 225 6.49 -5.41 17.81
CA PRO A 225 5.40 -4.60 17.29
C PRO A 225 4.47 -5.42 16.38
N LEU A 226 3.17 -5.19 16.49
CA LEU A 226 2.13 -5.79 15.64
C LEU A 226 1.49 -4.70 14.80
N ILE A 227 1.44 -4.87 13.48
CA ILE A 227 0.90 -3.90 12.52
C ILE A 227 -0.39 -4.46 11.91
N ALA A 228 -1.47 -3.67 11.93
CA ALA A 228 -2.76 -4.06 11.33
C ALA A 228 -2.76 -3.78 9.83
N ASP A 229 -3.11 -4.76 8.99
CA ASP A 229 -3.39 -4.59 7.57
C ASP A 229 -4.88 -4.84 7.27
N GLU A 230 -5.31 -6.08 7.23
CA GLU A 230 -6.70 -6.45 6.92
C GLU A 230 -7.70 -6.02 8.00
N SER A 231 -7.23 -5.80 9.23
CA SER A 231 -8.03 -5.25 10.34
C SER A 231 -8.21 -3.74 10.28
N CYS A 232 -7.45 -3.01 9.44
CA CYS A 232 -7.50 -1.56 9.29
C CYS A 232 -7.72 -1.17 7.82
N VAL A 233 -8.97 -1.07 7.42
CA VAL A 233 -9.39 -0.77 6.04
C VAL A 233 -9.78 0.69 5.89
N LEU A 234 -10.63 1.18 6.79
CA LEU A 234 -11.22 2.52 6.75
C LEU A 234 -10.71 3.39 7.90
N GLU A 235 -10.93 4.70 7.76
CA GLU A 235 -10.63 5.70 8.79
C GLU A 235 -11.26 5.33 10.16
N SER A 236 -12.49 4.81 10.16
CA SER A 236 -13.19 4.34 11.37
C SER A 236 -12.51 3.17 12.08
N ASP A 237 -11.66 2.41 11.38
CA ASP A 237 -11.00 1.23 11.95
C ASP A 237 -9.76 1.60 12.78
N VAL A 238 -9.18 2.78 12.58
CA VAL A 238 -8.00 3.23 13.33
C VAL A 238 -8.27 3.22 14.83
N LEU A 239 -9.45 3.70 15.25
CA LEU A 239 -9.85 3.65 16.67
C LEU A 239 -9.99 2.22 17.19
N LYS A 240 -10.48 1.28 16.37
CA LYS A 240 -10.59 -0.12 16.77
C LYS A 240 -9.22 -0.80 16.91
N CYS A 241 -8.24 -0.38 16.09
CA CYS A 241 -6.87 -0.92 16.16
C CYS A 241 -6.12 -0.48 17.41
N ARG A 242 -6.50 0.64 18.04
CA ARG A 242 -5.93 1.05 19.32
C ARG A 242 -6.10 -0.06 20.37
N ASP A 243 -5.05 -0.34 21.15
CA ASP A 243 -4.99 -1.39 22.18
C ASP A 243 -5.08 -2.84 21.65
N HIS A 244 -5.02 -3.01 20.30
CA HIS A 244 -4.97 -4.30 19.62
C HIS A 244 -3.72 -4.43 18.73
N PHE A 245 -3.22 -3.33 18.22
CA PHE A 245 -2.04 -3.25 17.38
C PHE A 245 -1.13 -2.09 17.82
N HIS A 246 0.17 -2.21 17.55
CA HIS A 246 1.15 -1.16 17.82
C HIS A 246 1.23 -0.14 16.68
N GLY A 247 0.70 -0.49 15.51
CA GLY A 247 0.64 0.35 14.32
C GLY A 247 -0.39 -0.15 13.33
N ILE A 248 -0.57 0.63 12.26
CA ILE A 248 -1.48 0.33 11.16
C ILE A 248 -0.76 0.41 9.83
N ASN A 249 -1.13 -0.45 8.87
CA ASN A 249 -0.73 -0.36 7.48
C ASN A 249 -1.85 0.28 6.65
N ILE A 250 -1.64 1.51 6.22
CA ILE A 250 -2.55 2.26 5.36
C ILE A 250 -2.25 1.89 3.91
N LYS A 251 -3.25 1.39 3.18
CA LYS A 251 -3.18 1.20 1.73
C LYS A 251 -4.21 2.11 1.08
N LEU A 252 -3.78 2.94 0.14
CA LEU A 252 -4.63 3.99 -0.45
C LEU A 252 -5.92 3.42 -1.03
N THR A 253 -5.85 2.26 -1.68
CA THR A 253 -7.02 1.58 -2.24
C THR A 253 -8.00 1.10 -1.17
N LYS A 254 -7.54 0.66 -0.01
CA LYS A 254 -8.41 0.25 1.10
C LYS A 254 -9.19 1.44 1.65
N CYS A 255 -8.48 2.51 1.97
CA CYS A 255 -9.08 3.69 2.62
C CYS A 255 -9.73 4.68 1.65
N SER A 256 -9.71 4.40 0.35
CA SER A 256 -10.27 5.22 -0.72
C SER A 256 -9.49 6.48 -1.11
N GLY A 257 -8.17 6.49 -0.92
CA GLY A 257 -7.30 7.52 -1.50
C GLY A 257 -6.35 8.23 -0.54
N ILE A 258 -5.69 9.24 -1.05
CA ILE A 258 -4.75 10.12 -0.32
C ILE A 258 -5.48 10.89 0.78
N THR A 259 -6.64 11.45 0.44
CA THR A 259 -7.42 12.31 1.35
C THR A 259 -7.75 11.61 2.69
N PRO A 260 -8.34 10.40 2.72
CA PRO A 260 -8.56 9.71 3.99
C PRO A 260 -7.26 9.16 4.59
N ALA A 261 -6.25 8.79 3.78
CA ALA A 261 -4.97 8.32 4.30
C ALA A 261 -4.30 9.36 5.20
N ILE A 262 -4.28 10.64 4.82
CA ILE A 262 -3.74 11.72 5.65
C ILE A 262 -4.47 11.78 7.01
N ARG A 263 -5.80 11.72 7.04
CA ARG A 263 -6.57 11.71 8.29
C ARG A 263 -6.32 10.47 9.14
N MET A 264 -6.16 9.29 8.52
CA MET A 264 -5.78 8.06 9.23
C MET A 264 -4.41 8.18 9.88
N ILE A 265 -3.43 8.78 9.20
CA ILE A 265 -2.10 9.06 9.74
C ILE A 265 -2.22 9.97 10.97
N GLU A 266 -2.92 11.10 10.84
CA GLU A 266 -3.13 12.04 11.94
C GLU A 266 -3.80 11.35 13.13
N GLN A 267 -4.86 10.59 12.91
CA GLN A 267 -5.57 9.86 13.95
C GLN A 267 -4.67 8.81 14.63
N ALA A 268 -3.89 8.03 13.87
CA ALA A 268 -2.96 7.05 14.42
C ALA A 268 -1.91 7.72 15.34
N ARG A 269 -1.40 8.90 14.93
CA ARG A 269 -0.46 9.68 15.74
C ARG A 269 -1.07 10.13 17.08
N THR A 270 -2.38 10.49 17.11
CA THR A 270 -3.04 10.84 18.39
C THR A 270 -3.11 9.66 19.37
N PHE A 271 -3.05 8.43 18.85
CA PHE A 271 -3.03 7.21 19.66
C PHE A 271 -1.61 6.65 19.90
N ASN A 272 -0.56 7.38 19.53
CA ASN A 272 0.84 6.93 19.58
C ASN A 272 1.10 5.63 18.82
N MET A 273 0.32 5.37 17.77
CA MET A 273 0.50 4.20 16.91
C MET A 273 1.54 4.48 15.82
N LYS A 274 2.28 3.44 15.45
CA LYS A 274 3.13 3.46 14.27
C LYS A 274 2.30 3.49 13.00
N VAL A 275 2.82 4.15 11.98
CA VAL A 275 2.20 4.25 10.66
C VAL A 275 3.09 3.57 9.63
N MET A 276 2.54 2.59 8.97
CA MET A 276 3.06 2.01 7.73
C MET A 276 2.17 2.45 6.57
N ILE A 277 2.75 2.74 5.42
CA ILE A 277 2.00 2.92 4.17
C ILE A 277 2.46 1.82 3.23
N GLY A 278 1.51 0.97 2.82
CA GLY A 278 1.77 -0.17 1.95
C GLY A 278 1.09 -0.06 0.60
N CYS A 279 1.55 -0.89 -0.35
CA CYS A 279 1.00 -1.01 -1.69
C CYS A 279 0.16 -2.29 -1.88
N MET A 280 -0.50 -2.36 -3.04
CA MET A 280 -1.24 -3.52 -3.57
C MET A 280 -0.66 -3.95 -4.94
N ASN A 281 0.63 -3.75 -5.16
CA ASN A 281 1.33 -3.95 -6.41
C ASN A 281 0.91 -2.93 -7.50
N GLU A 282 0.71 -1.69 -7.11
CA GLU A 282 0.46 -0.57 -8.02
C GLU A 282 1.65 -0.34 -8.97
N SER A 283 1.35 0.22 -10.15
CA SER A 283 2.36 0.79 -11.04
C SER A 283 3.01 2.05 -10.43
N THR A 284 3.91 2.68 -11.18
CA THR A 284 4.48 3.99 -10.82
C THR A 284 3.41 5.04 -10.51
N ILE A 285 2.19 4.96 -11.05
CA ILE A 285 1.12 5.94 -10.77
C ILE A 285 0.70 5.87 -9.29
N GLY A 286 0.21 4.72 -8.84
CA GLY A 286 -0.25 4.53 -7.46
C GLY A 286 0.90 4.62 -6.46
N SER A 287 2.06 4.05 -6.82
CA SER A 287 3.26 4.10 -5.98
C SER A 287 3.81 5.52 -5.80
N SER A 288 3.71 6.40 -6.80
CA SER A 288 4.08 7.81 -6.64
C SER A 288 3.20 8.52 -5.61
N ALA A 289 1.90 8.18 -5.55
CA ALA A 289 1.02 8.73 -4.52
C ALA A 289 1.47 8.32 -3.10
N ILE A 290 1.90 7.07 -2.92
CA ILE A 290 2.48 6.58 -1.67
C ILE A 290 3.80 7.32 -1.37
N ALA A 291 4.67 7.47 -2.37
CA ALA A 291 5.97 8.10 -2.23
C ALA A 291 5.89 9.55 -1.73
N HIS A 292 4.90 10.31 -2.19
CA HIS A 292 4.68 11.68 -1.71
C HIS A 292 4.20 11.75 -0.26
N LEU A 293 3.57 10.69 0.28
CA LEU A 293 3.16 10.58 1.68
C LEU A 293 4.23 9.93 2.57
N ALA A 294 5.26 9.31 1.98
CA ALA A 294 6.26 8.53 2.70
C ALA A 294 6.92 9.26 3.89
N PRO A 295 7.20 10.59 3.83
CA PRO A 295 7.76 11.32 4.97
C PRO A 295 6.87 11.32 6.23
N LEU A 296 5.58 11.01 6.11
CA LEU A 296 4.65 10.93 7.24
C LEU A 296 4.64 9.56 7.93
N ALA A 297 5.26 8.55 7.32
CA ALA A 297 5.24 7.17 7.79
C ALA A 297 6.46 6.82 8.65
N ASP A 298 6.33 5.78 9.50
CA ASP A 298 7.45 5.11 10.16
C ASP A 298 8.02 3.98 9.28
N TYR A 299 7.16 3.34 8.47
CA TYR A 299 7.50 2.21 7.61
C TYR A 299 6.86 2.38 6.23
N ILE A 300 7.57 1.95 5.20
CA ILE A 300 7.07 1.92 3.82
C ILE A 300 7.22 0.51 3.25
N ASP A 301 6.17 0.06 2.54
CA ASP A 301 6.13 -1.15 1.73
C ASP A 301 5.57 -0.75 0.34
N MET A 302 6.47 -0.35 -0.56
CA MET A 302 6.13 0.26 -1.85
C MET A 302 6.98 -0.37 -2.95
N ASP A 303 6.99 -1.67 -3.02
CA ASP A 303 7.79 -2.42 -3.99
C ASP A 303 7.03 -2.81 -5.26
N GLY A 304 5.76 -2.40 -5.40
CA GLY A 304 4.93 -2.72 -6.57
C GLY A 304 5.64 -2.55 -7.91
N PRO A 305 6.22 -1.37 -8.24
CA PRO A 305 6.94 -1.17 -9.50
C PRO A 305 8.15 -2.08 -9.70
N LEU A 306 8.77 -2.56 -8.60
CA LEU A 306 9.92 -3.47 -8.65
C LEU A 306 9.54 -4.91 -8.96
N LEU A 307 8.26 -5.26 -8.82
CA LEU A 307 7.73 -6.60 -9.07
C LEU A 307 7.16 -6.73 -10.48
N LEU A 308 6.92 -5.61 -11.17
CA LEU A 308 6.36 -5.58 -12.51
C LEU A 308 7.45 -5.74 -13.58
N ALA A 309 7.22 -6.60 -14.58
CA ALA A 309 8.09 -6.73 -15.74
C ALA A 309 7.97 -5.51 -16.70
N ARG A 310 6.86 -4.80 -16.64
CA ARG A 310 6.58 -3.59 -17.44
C ARG A 310 5.70 -2.64 -16.65
N ASP A 311 6.08 -1.37 -16.64
CA ASP A 311 5.30 -0.29 -16.04
C ASP A 311 4.62 0.57 -17.12
N ILE A 312 3.59 1.32 -16.74
CA ILE A 312 2.79 2.21 -17.59
C ILE A 312 3.09 3.69 -17.36
N ALA A 313 3.96 4.01 -16.43
CA ALA A 313 4.40 5.38 -16.15
C ALA A 313 5.85 5.42 -15.69
N GLU A 314 6.42 6.60 -15.74
CA GLU A 314 7.78 6.93 -15.26
C GLU A 314 7.72 8.13 -14.31
N GLY A 315 8.79 8.36 -13.51
CA GLY A 315 8.92 9.53 -12.64
C GLY A 315 9.24 9.20 -11.18
N LEU A 316 8.93 7.97 -10.75
CA LEU A 316 9.35 7.44 -9.46
C LEU A 316 10.67 6.67 -9.62
N THR A 317 11.56 6.80 -8.66
CA THR A 317 12.76 5.96 -8.58
C THR A 317 12.84 5.24 -7.26
N ILE A 318 13.20 3.95 -7.28
CA ILE A 318 13.45 3.15 -6.09
C ILE A 318 14.82 2.49 -6.27
N SER A 319 15.80 2.89 -5.45
CA SER A 319 17.15 2.37 -5.54
C SER A 319 17.66 1.98 -4.17
N ASN A 320 17.95 0.70 -3.99
CA ASN A 320 18.43 0.15 -2.71
C ASN A 320 17.57 0.61 -1.51
N GLY A 321 16.24 0.55 -1.67
CA GLY A 321 15.27 0.97 -0.66
C GLY A 321 15.00 2.49 -0.59
N LYS A 322 15.89 3.34 -1.11
CA LYS A 322 15.67 4.79 -1.14
C LYS A 322 14.64 5.16 -2.21
N ILE A 323 13.65 5.93 -1.80
CA ILE A 323 12.59 6.45 -2.64
C ILE A 323 13.00 7.82 -3.18
N GLY A 324 12.89 8.02 -4.49
CA GLY A 324 13.11 9.31 -5.14
C GLY A 324 11.87 9.75 -5.88
N VAL A 325 11.27 10.87 -5.47
CA VAL A 325 10.18 11.54 -6.17
C VAL A 325 10.71 12.64 -7.07
N SER A 326 10.12 12.83 -8.24
CA SER A 326 10.50 13.93 -9.11
C SER A 326 10.07 15.28 -8.52
N GLY A 327 10.78 16.34 -8.86
CA GLY A 327 10.40 17.72 -8.51
C GLY A 327 9.30 18.33 -9.40
N TYR A 328 8.73 17.54 -10.32
CA TYR A 328 7.66 18.02 -11.20
C TYR A 328 6.31 18.12 -10.47
N PRO A 329 5.41 19.04 -10.91
CA PRO A 329 4.10 19.26 -10.30
C PRO A 329 3.22 17.98 -10.27
N GLY A 330 2.37 17.88 -9.27
CA GLY A 330 1.50 16.74 -9.03
C GLY A 330 2.26 15.54 -8.47
N LEU A 331 1.97 14.36 -8.99
CA LEU A 331 2.72 13.11 -8.70
C LEU A 331 4.11 13.10 -9.38
N GLY A 332 4.36 14.04 -10.30
CA GLY A 332 5.61 14.10 -11.03
C GLY A 332 5.85 12.95 -11.99
N ILE A 333 4.78 12.31 -12.45
CA ILE A 333 4.82 11.17 -13.37
C ILE A 333 4.62 11.57 -14.83
N ASN A 334 5.14 10.71 -15.73
CA ASN A 334 4.83 10.69 -17.15
C ASN A 334 4.09 9.39 -17.47
N PHE A 335 2.83 9.49 -17.89
CA PHE A 335 1.99 8.35 -18.25
C PHE A 335 2.26 7.96 -19.69
N ASN A 336 2.58 6.68 -19.94
CA ASN A 336 2.99 6.11 -21.23
C ASN A 336 1.98 5.08 -21.79
N GLY A 337 0.82 4.93 -21.12
CA GLY A 337 -0.23 3.97 -21.47
C GLY A 337 -1.25 4.49 -22.48
#